data_6b9ea5a81769835e4517f98ae506ba92
#
_entry.id   6b9ea5a81769835e4517f98ae506ba92
#
_cell.length_a   1.000
_cell.length_b   1.000
_cell.length_c   1.000
_cell.angle_alpha   90.00
_cell.angle_beta   90.00
_cell.angle_gamma   90.00
#
_symmetry.space_group_name_H-M   'P 1'
#
loop_
_entity.id
_entity.type
_entity.pdbx_description
1 polymer ?
#
loop_
_entity_poly.entity_id
_entity_poly.type
_entity_poly.pdbx_seq_one_letter_code
_entity_poly.pdbx_strand_id
1 'polypeptide(L)'
;MAYFDNAATTFPKPETVYACMEQYCRVNGANVGRGTYEKAMSAKQLVEDTRDRMRQLLQCPAKQVVFTPTATIALNIIIQGLLQGAQKNVYITPFEHNAVTRTLHHFEQLHT
;
A
#
# COMPACT_ATOMS: atom_id res chain seq x y z
N MET A 1 -27.33 -11.19 -6.01
CA MET A 1 -26.15 -12.06 -6.18
C MET A 1 -25.20 -11.77 -5.05
N ALA A 2 -24.74 -12.79 -4.31
CA ALA A 2 -23.78 -12.56 -3.22
C ALA A 2 -22.36 -12.40 -3.80
N TYR A 3 -21.59 -11.44 -3.27
CA TYR A 3 -20.20 -11.20 -3.65
C TYR A 3 -19.27 -11.83 -2.61
N PHE A 4 -18.42 -12.76 -3.03
CA PHE A 4 -17.54 -13.55 -2.13
C PHE A 4 -16.05 -13.24 -2.29
N ASP A 5 -15.67 -12.22 -3.08
CA ASP A 5 -14.28 -11.89 -3.37
C ASP A 5 -13.82 -10.58 -2.69
N ASN A 6 -14.33 -10.30 -1.50
CA ASN A 6 -13.96 -9.11 -0.73
C ASN A 6 -12.47 -9.08 -0.33
N ALA A 7 -11.79 -10.21 -0.32
CA ALA A 7 -10.34 -10.28 -0.08
C ALA A 7 -9.54 -9.61 -1.20
N ALA A 8 -10.00 -9.70 -2.45
CA ALA A 8 -9.39 -9.02 -3.58
C ALA A 8 -9.72 -7.52 -3.59
N THR A 9 -11.00 -7.18 -3.42
CA THR A 9 -11.47 -5.80 -3.29
C THR A 9 -12.86 -5.78 -2.66
N THR A 10 -13.11 -4.79 -1.80
CA THR A 10 -14.45 -4.61 -1.20
C THR A 10 -15.46 -4.12 -2.24
N PHE A 11 -16.53 -4.89 -2.44
CA PHE A 11 -17.65 -4.51 -3.31
C PHE A 11 -19.01 -4.95 -2.75
N PRO A 12 -20.02 -4.06 -2.71
CA PRO A 12 -19.90 -2.62 -2.95
C PRO A 12 -19.09 -1.93 -1.84
N LYS A 13 -18.43 -0.82 -2.17
CA LYS A 13 -17.79 0.01 -1.14
C LYS A 13 -18.87 0.79 -0.36
N PRO A 14 -18.61 1.16 0.90
CA PRO A 14 -19.50 2.07 1.61
C PRO A 14 -19.73 3.37 0.83
N GLU A 15 -20.95 3.89 0.84
CA GLU A 15 -21.31 5.11 0.10
C GLU A 15 -20.43 6.31 0.46
N THR A 16 -20.00 6.39 1.72
CA THR A 16 -19.06 7.41 2.19
C THR A 16 -17.72 7.41 1.44
N VAL A 17 -17.27 6.24 0.94
CA VAL A 17 -16.04 6.13 0.14
C VAL A 17 -16.25 6.77 -1.23
N TYR A 18 -17.37 6.45 -1.90
CA TYR A 18 -17.70 7.04 -3.21
C TYR A 18 -17.87 8.55 -3.11
N ALA A 19 -18.63 9.02 -2.12
CA ALA A 19 -18.87 10.44 -1.89
C ALA A 19 -17.54 11.20 -1.62
N CYS A 20 -16.67 10.64 -0.79
CA CYS A 20 -15.37 11.24 -0.49
C CYS A 20 -14.48 11.35 -1.73
N MET A 21 -14.42 10.28 -2.54
CA MET A 21 -13.64 10.27 -3.78
C MET A 21 -14.16 11.29 -4.79
N GLU A 22 -15.48 11.33 -5.00
CA GLU A 22 -16.10 12.28 -5.93
C GLU A 22 -15.86 13.72 -5.48
N GLN A 23 -16.10 14.03 -4.22
CA GLN A 23 -15.87 15.35 -3.68
C GLN A 23 -14.41 15.78 -3.82
N TYR A 24 -13.46 14.91 -3.49
CA TYR A 24 -12.04 15.20 -3.64
C TYR A 24 -11.67 15.52 -5.08
N CYS A 25 -12.11 14.68 -6.02
CA CYS A 25 -11.81 14.88 -7.45
C CYS A 25 -12.39 16.19 -7.99
N ARG A 26 -13.60 16.58 -7.57
CA ARG A 26 -14.24 17.81 -8.03
C ARG A 26 -13.65 19.07 -7.42
N VAL A 27 -13.30 19.03 -6.14
CA VAL A 27 -12.95 20.24 -5.37
C VAL A 27 -11.43 20.40 -5.27
N ASN A 28 -10.67 19.32 -5.14
CA ASN A 28 -9.27 19.39 -4.73
C ASN A 28 -8.31 18.48 -5.51
N GLY A 29 -8.64 18.00 -6.69
CA GLY A 29 -7.81 17.07 -7.49
C GLY A 29 -6.39 17.56 -7.83
N ALA A 30 -5.68 18.17 -6.88
CA ALA A 30 -4.34 18.74 -7.04
C ALA A 30 -3.23 17.73 -6.73
N ASN A 31 -2.05 17.96 -7.32
CA ASN A 31 -0.88 17.12 -7.08
C ASN A 31 -0.29 17.36 -5.69
N VAL A 32 -0.06 16.29 -4.94
CA VAL A 32 0.47 16.32 -3.57
C VAL A 32 1.95 16.74 -3.51
N GLY A 33 2.72 16.45 -4.54
CA GLY A 33 4.18 16.60 -4.53
C GLY A 33 4.71 17.94 -5.05
N ARG A 34 3.86 18.80 -5.59
CA ARG A 34 4.32 20.04 -6.26
C ARG A 34 3.42 21.22 -5.94
N GLY A 35 4.05 22.30 -5.47
CA GLY A 35 3.39 23.56 -5.24
C GLY A 35 3.08 23.85 -3.77
N THR A 36 2.93 25.15 -3.49
CA THR A 36 2.61 25.68 -2.16
C THR A 36 1.26 26.40 -2.13
N TYR A 37 0.48 26.26 -3.20
CA TYR A 37 -0.86 26.82 -3.29
C TYR A 37 -1.85 25.99 -2.45
N GLU A 38 -2.95 26.63 -2.04
CA GLU A 38 -3.91 26.08 -1.07
C GLU A 38 -4.35 24.64 -1.38
N LYS A 39 -4.72 24.34 -2.64
CA LYS A 39 -5.19 22.98 -3.01
C LYS A 39 -4.08 21.94 -2.91
N ALA A 40 -2.82 22.29 -3.24
CA ALA A 40 -1.70 21.37 -3.08
C ALA A 40 -1.39 21.10 -1.60
N MET A 41 -1.50 22.12 -0.75
CA MET A 41 -1.34 21.96 0.70
C MET A 41 -2.46 21.12 1.31
N SER A 42 -3.69 21.31 0.87
CA SER A 42 -4.84 20.50 1.30
C SER A 42 -4.69 19.03 0.86
N ALA A 43 -4.22 18.78 -0.36
CA ALA A 43 -3.92 17.44 -0.84
C ALA A 43 -2.82 16.76 0.00
N LYS A 44 -1.75 17.49 0.33
CA LYS A 44 -0.68 17.01 1.21
C LYS A 44 -1.21 16.67 2.60
N GLN A 45 -2.04 17.54 3.18
CA GLN A 45 -2.64 17.29 4.48
C GLN A 45 -3.50 16.03 4.50
N LEU A 46 -4.31 15.80 3.46
CA LEU A 46 -5.11 14.57 3.33
C LEU A 46 -4.25 13.31 3.36
N VAL A 47 -3.09 13.32 2.70
CA VAL A 47 -2.16 12.20 2.69
C VAL A 47 -1.56 11.98 4.08
N GLU A 48 -1.15 13.04 4.78
CA GLU A 48 -0.60 12.94 6.14
C GLU A 48 -1.66 12.46 7.14
N ASP A 49 -2.88 12.99 7.08
CA ASP A 49 -4.00 12.53 7.93
C ASP A 49 -4.29 11.05 7.71
N THR A 50 -4.19 10.58 6.47
CA THR A 50 -4.39 9.16 6.14
C THR A 50 -3.27 8.30 6.74
N ARG A 51 -2.00 8.76 6.68
CA ARG A 51 -0.88 8.09 7.34
C ARG A 51 -1.07 8.00 8.85
N ASP A 52 -1.53 9.08 9.47
CA ASP A 52 -1.78 9.12 10.92
C ASP A 52 -2.88 8.14 11.32
N ARG A 53 -3.99 8.11 10.57
CA ARG A 53 -5.07 7.14 10.81
C ARG A 53 -4.60 5.69 10.66
N MET A 54 -3.75 5.40 9.66
CA MET A 54 -3.17 4.07 9.51
C MET A 54 -2.25 3.70 10.68
N ARG A 55 -1.41 4.62 11.16
CA ARG A 55 -0.57 4.41 12.35
C ARG A 55 -1.40 4.12 13.60
N GLN A 56 -2.48 4.85 13.78
CA GLN A 56 -3.41 4.64 14.89
C GLN A 56 -4.12 3.30 14.80
N LEU A 57 -4.66 2.96 13.63
CA LEU A 57 -5.36 1.69 13.38
C LEU A 57 -4.47 0.49 13.66
N LEU A 58 -3.21 0.56 13.23
CA LEU A 58 -2.23 -0.52 13.39
C LEU A 58 -1.47 -0.46 14.71
N GLN A 59 -1.77 0.51 15.58
CA GLN A 59 -1.12 0.72 16.89
C GLN A 59 0.42 0.83 16.79
N CYS A 60 0.91 1.44 15.72
CA CYS A 60 2.35 1.60 15.47
C CYS A 60 2.76 3.07 15.22
N PRO A 61 2.64 3.95 16.23
CA PRO A 61 2.82 5.40 16.06
C PRO A 61 4.25 5.81 15.63
N ALA A 62 5.26 5.00 15.98
CA ALA A 62 6.66 5.26 15.63
C ALA A 62 7.05 4.80 14.21
N LYS A 63 6.15 4.15 13.48
CA LYS A 63 6.44 3.65 12.13
C LYS A 63 6.04 4.65 11.06
N GLN A 64 6.74 4.58 9.92
CA GLN A 64 6.36 5.34 8.73
C GLN A 64 5.39 4.53 7.87
N VAL A 65 4.42 5.23 7.29
CA VAL A 65 3.48 4.65 6.31
C VAL A 65 3.87 5.09 4.91
N VAL A 66 4.13 4.14 4.04
CA VAL A 66 4.47 4.37 2.64
C VAL A 66 3.35 3.80 1.77
N PHE A 67 2.78 4.63 0.89
CA PHE A 67 1.80 4.19 -0.09
C PHE A 67 2.51 3.62 -1.32
N THR A 68 2.05 2.48 -1.78
CA THR A 68 2.51 1.85 -3.02
C THR A 68 1.31 1.63 -3.96
N PRO A 69 1.52 1.59 -5.27
CA PRO A 69 0.45 1.36 -6.23
C PRO A 69 -0.28 0.03 -6.06
N THR A 70 0.44 -1.01 -5.61
CA THR A 70 -0.11 -2.36 -5.41
C THR A 70 0.57 -3.07 -4.23
N ALA A 71 -0.12 -4.04 -3.64
CA ALA A 71 0.46 -4.93 -2.64
C ALA A 71 1.68 -5.72 -3.19
N THR A 72 1.67 -6.07 -4.47
CA THR A 72 2.80 -6.72 -5.16
C THR A 72 4.06 -5.87 -5.08
N ILE A 73 3.96 -4.57 -5.38
CA ILE A 73 5.10 -3.64 -5.29
C ILE A 73 5.56 -3.50 -3.83
N ALA A 74 4.64 -3.37 -2.87
CA ALA A 74 4.99 -3.30 -1.45
C ALA A 74 5.77 -4.54 -1.00
N LEU A 75 5.28 -5.74 -1.32
CA LEU A 75 5.93 -7.00 -0.99
C LEU A 75 7.31 -7.12 -1.64
N ASN A 76 7.45 -6.75 -2.91
CA ASN A 76 8.74 -6.76 -3.59
C ASN A 76 9.76 -5.84 -2.91
N ILE A 77 9.38 -4.61 -2.56
CA ILE A 77 10.26 -3.66 -1.86
C ILE A 77 10.71 -4.25 -0.50
N ILE A 78 9.76 -4.82 0.27
CA ILE A 78 10.06 -5.39 1.58
C ILE A 78 10.98 -6.61 1.47
N ILE A 79 10.64 -7.57 0.61
CA ILE A 79 11.40 -8.81 0.44
C ILE A 79 12.81 -8.50 -0.06
N GLN A 80 12.94 -7.63 -1.06
CA GLN A 80 14.23 -7.22 -1.58
C GLN A 80 15.06 -6.51 -0.51
N GLY A 81 14.48 -5.56 0.22
CA GLY A 81 15.18 -4.85 1.28
C GLY A 81 15.65 -5.77 2.42
N LEU A 82 14.90 -6.82 2.73
CA LEU A 82 15.26 -7.78 3.78
C LEU A 82 16.31 -8.81 3.35
N LEU A 83 16.34 -9.19 2.08
CA LEU A 83 17.20 -10.25 1.55
C LEU A 83 18.48 -9.72 0.92
N GLN A 84 18.55 -8.45 0.58
CA GLN A 84 19.73 -7.85 -0.04
C GLN A 84 20.95 -7.99 0.85
N GLY A 85 22.00 -8.64 0.33
CA GLY A 85 23.30 -8.79 1.00
C GLY A 85 23.34 -9.74 2.20
N ALA A 86 22.32 -10.55 2.42
CA ALA A 86 22.29 -11.50 3.53
C ALA A 86 21.87 -12.90 3.07
N GLN A 87 22.67 -13.91 3.43
CA GLN A 87 22.19 -15.30 3.38
C GLN A 87 21.19 -15.52 4.51
N LYS A 88 19.91 -15.72 4.15
CA LYS A 88 18.83 -15.95 5.10
C LYS A 88 18.00 -17.15 4.67
N ASN A 89 17.62 -17.96 5.64
CA ASN A 89 16.59 -18.97 5.41
C ASN A 89 15.23 -18.30 5.42
N VAL A 90 14.45 -18.47 4.36
CA VAL A 90 13.09 -17.96 4.23
C VAL A 90 12.14 -19.14 4.23
N TYR A 91 11.21 -19.15 5.17
CA TYR A 91 10.17 -20.17 5.29
C TYR A 91 8.86 -19.60 4.74
N ILE A 92 8.23 -20.33 3.83
CA ILE A 92 6.96 -19.96 3.22
C ILE A 92 5.97 -21.11 3.32
N THR A 93 4.69 -20.80 3.22
CA THR A 93 3.62 -21.80 3.12
C THR A 93 3.34 -22.12 1.65
N PRO A 94 2.71 -23.28 1.33
CA PRO A 94 2.28 -23.58 -0.03
C PRO A 94 1.14 -22.71 -0.54
N PHE A 95 0.56 -21.87 0.31
CA PHE A 95 -0.59 -21.01 0.02
C PHE A 95 -0.21 -19.55 -0.26
N GLU A 96 1.08 -19.25 -0.38
CA GLU A 96 1.55 -17.89 -0.64
C GLU A 96 1.10 -17.36 -2.00
N HIS A 97 0.80 -16.06 -2.03
CA HIS A 97 0.48 -15.39 -3.28
C HIS A 97 1.72 -15.29 -4.20
N ASN A 98 1.49 -15.32 -5.51
CA ASN A 98 2.54 -15.20 -6.54
C ASN A 98 3.50 -14.00 -6.33
N ALA A 99 3.03 -12.90 -5.76
CA ALA A 99 3.87 -11.74 -5.45
C ALA A 99 4.99 -12.06 -4.44
N VAL A 100 4.79 -13.06 -3.57
CA VAL A 100 5.80 -13.55 -2.62
C VAL A 100 6.69 -14.59 -3.29
N THR A 101 6.09 -15.66 -3.82
CA THR A 101 6.82 -16.81 -4.36
C THR A 101 7.74 -16.45 -5.54
N ARG A 102 7.27 -15.63 -6.49
CA ARG A 102 8.07 -15.21 -7.64
C ARG A 102 9.23 -14.31 -7.23
N THR A 103 9.01 -13.43 -6.27
CA THR A 103 10.08 -12.56 -5.77
C THR A 103 11.15 -13.36 -5.06
N LEU A 104 10.79 -14.33 -4.21
CA LEU A 104 11.72 -15.19 -3.51
C LEU A 104 12.49 -16.08 -4.48
N HIS A 105 11.82 -16.69 -5.47
CA HIS A 105 12.48 -17.51 -6.49
C HIS A 105 13.54 -16.72 -7.30
N HIS A 106 13.27 -15.46 -7.61
CA HIS A 106 14.26 -14.59 -8.25
C HIS A 106 15.52 -14.42 -7.38
N PHE A 107 15.36 -14.25 -6.07
CA PHE A 107 16.50 -14.14 -5.14
C PHE A 107 17.26 -15.46 -4.98
N GLU A 108 16.57 -16.59 -4.98
CA GLU A 108 17.19 -17.91 -4.95
C GLU A 108 18.14 -18.10 -6.14
N GLN A 109 17.70 -17.72 -7.36
CA GLN A 109 18.53 -17.84 -8.57
C GLN A 109 19.74 -16.90 -8.59
N LEU A 110 19.71 -15.78 -7.87
CA LEU A 110 20.84 -14.84 -7.81
C LEU A 110 21.93 -15.28 -6.81
N HIS A 111 21.62 -16.23 -5.92
CA HIS A 111 22.50 -16.65 -4.83
C HIS A 111 22.91 -18.13 -4.90
N THR A 112 22.54 -18.82 -6.00
CA THR A 112 23.08 -20.15 -6.39
C THR A 112 24.22 -19.98 -7.35
#